data_674f4097d62659cb0304ec1b01032e5f
#
_entry.id   674f4097d62659cb0304ec1b01032e5f
#
_cell.length_a   1.000
_cell.length_b   1.000
_cell.length_c   1.000
_cell.angle_alpha   90.00
_cell.angle_beta   90.00
_cell.angle_gamma   90.00
#
_symmetry.space_group_name_H-M   'P 1'
#
loop_
_entity.id
_entity.type
_entity.pdbx_description
1 polymer ?
#
loop_
_entity_poly.entity_id
_entity_poly.type
_entity_poly.pdbx_seq_one_letter_code
_entity_poly.pdbx_strand_id
1 'polypeptide(L)'
;MVHNKNNLELEIILVLLKNRAYLREIARTLNESHSTILRKINELLKENVLDYKKEGKNKIFFIKNNLKAKNYVYSAEIHKLNKLLKKHPELSIIFEDIKKNFQKEMIVLFGSYAKGNQKQDSDIDIYLETNNNKLKDKIKEINSKLSIKIGKFDTKSLLIKEIIKNHIIIRGLEDF
;
A
#
# COMPACT_ATOMS: atom_id res chain seq x y z
N MET A 1 -22.03 -0.36 7.07
CA MET A 1 -20.86 0.51 6.77
C MET A 1 -21.05 1.09 5.38
N VAL A 2 -21.22 2.40 5.26
CA VAL A 2 -21.34 3.06 3.95
C VAL A 2 -19.93 3.11 3.37
N HIS A 3 -19.59 2.21 2.45
CA HIS A 3 -18.38 2.33 1.66
C HIS A 3 -18.47 3.64 0.87
N ASN A 4 -17.48 4.51 1.09
CA ASN A 4 -17.35 5.76 0.35
C ASN A 4 -17.17 5.41 -1.13
N LYS A 5 -18.23 5.52 -1.93
CA LYS A 5 -18.30 5.12 -3.35
C LYS A 5 -17.22 5.77 -4.24
N ASN A 6 -16.56 6.82 -3.73
CA ASN A 6 -15.61 7.63 -4.49
C ASN A 6 -14.22 7.00 -4.71
N ASN A 7 -13.88 5.88 -4.04
CA ASN A 7 -12.51 5.31 -4.12
C ASN A 7 -12.49 3.82 -4.50
N LEU A 8 -13.61 3.27 -5.01
CA LEU A 8 -13.69 1.85 -5.35
C LEU A 8 -12.68 1.45 -6.45
N GLU A 9 -12.37 2.36 -7.36
CA GLU A 9 -11.34 2.15 -8.39
C GLU A 9 -9.97 1.91 -7.75
N LEU A 10 -9.60 2.70 -6.75
CA LEU A 10 -8.34 2.56 -6.04
C LEU A 10 -8.28 1.25 -5.24
N GLU A 11 -9.41 0.83 -4.66
CA GLU A 11 -9.49 -0.48 -3.98
C GLU A 11 -9.32 -1.64 -4.96
N ILE A 12 -9.87 -1.54 -6.18
CA ILE A 12 -9.64 -2.53 -7.26
C ILE A 12 -8.16 -2.57 -7.63
N ILE A 13 -7.50 -1.42 -7.77
CA ILE A 13 -6.06 -1.35 -8.03
C ILE A 13 -5.27 -2.03 -6.91
N LEU A 14 -5.60 -1.78 -5.63
CA LEU A 14 -4.93 -2.43 -4.50
C LEU A 14 -5.08 -3.96 -4.48
N VAL A 15 -6.23 -4.48 -4.93
CA VAL A 15 -6.40 -5.93 -5.11
C VAL A 15 -5.49 -6.45 -6.23
N LEU A 16 -5.46 -5.77 -7.37
CA LEU A 16 -4.70 -6.17 -8.56
C LEU A 16 -3.19 -5.98 -8.42
N LEU A 17 -2.73 -5.10 -7.52
CA LEU A 17 -1.30 -4.98 -7.16
C LEU A 17 -0.76 -6.25 -6.49
N LYS A 18 -1.60 -6.95 -5.73
CA LYS A 18 -1.19 -8.21 -5.08
C LYS A 18 -1.09 -9.35 -6.08
N ASN A 19 -2.11 -9.52 -6.92
CA ASN A 19 -2.18 -10.58 -7.94
C ASN A 19 -3.18 -10.19 -9.04
N ARG A 20 -3.00 -10.77 -10.22
CA ARG A 20 -4.05 -10.80 -11.23
C ARG A 20 -5.28 -11.49 -10.66
N ALA A 21 -6.47 -11.03 -11.01
CA ALA A 21 -7.69 -11.56 -10.43
C ALA A 21 -8.86 -11.60 -11.42
N TYR A 22 -9.77 -12.54 -11.20
CA TYR A 22 -11.05 -12.61 -11.90
C TYR A 22 -12.06 -11.64 -11.28
N LEU A 23 -13.07 -11.24 -12.06
CA LEU A 23 -14.15 -10.36 -11.59
C LEU A 23 -14.76 -10.82 -10.25
N ARG A 24 -15.04 -12.12 -10.13
CA ARG A 24 -15.66 -12.70 -8.92
C ARG A 24 -14.74 -12.62 -7.68
N GLU A 25 -13.45 -12.76 -7.88
CA GLU A 25 -12.46 -12.65 -6.81
C GLU A 25 -12.36 -11.22 -6.31
N ILE A 26 -12.31 -10.23 -7.21
CA ILE A 26 -12.29 -8.81 -6.88
C ILE A 26 -13.57 -8.45 -6.11
N ALA A 27 -14.74 -8.85 -6.61
CA ALA A 27 -16.04 -8.60 -5.99
C ALA A 27 -16.11 -9.19 -4.56
N ARG A 28 -15.67 -10.43 -4.38
CA ARG A 28 -15.62 -11.09 -3.07
C ARG A 28 -14.65 -10.40 -2.12
N THR A 29 -13.45 -10.04 -2.59
CA THR A 29 -12.41 -9.39 -1.77
C THR A 29 -12.87 -8.02 -1.27
N LEU A 30 -13.61 -7.28 -2.09
CA LEU A 30 -14.10 -5.94 -1.77
C LEU A 30 -15.50 -5.94 -1.14
N ASN A 31 -16.12 -7.11 -1.01
CA ASN A 31 -17.51 -7.26 -0.55
C ASN A 31 -18.51 -6.38 -1.32
N GLU A 32 -18.37 -6.38 -2.66
CA GLU A 32 -19.18 -5.59 -3.57
C GLU A 32 -19.91 -6.48 -4.59
N SER A 33 -20.99 -5.95 -5.19
CA SER A 33 -21.71 -6.68 -6.23
C SER A 33 -20.88 -6.82 -7.51
N HIS A 34 -21.06 -7.94 -8.24
CA HIS A 34 -20.40 -8.16 -9.53
C HIS A 34 -20.67 -7.03 -10.53
N SER A 35 -21.88 -6.51 -10.56
CA SER A 35 -22.29 -5.43 -11.48
C SER A 35 -21.56 -4.12 -11.15
N THR A 36 -21.39 -3.80 -9.87
CA THR A 36 -20.65 -2.62 -9.40
C THR A 36 -19.18 -2.72 -9.80
N ILE A 37 -18.54 -3.85 -9.52
CA ILE A 37 -17.13 -4.09 -9.88
C ILE A 37 -16.94 -4.10 -11.40
N LEU A 38 -17.84 -4.76 -12.15
CA LEU A 38 -17.75 -4.81 -13.61
C LEU A 38 -17.82 -3.41 -14.23
N ARG A 39 -18.73 -2.55 -13.73
CA ARG A 39 -18.82 -1.16 -14.19
C ARG A 39 -17.50 -0.42 -13.97
N LYS A 40 -16.91 -0.52 -12.77
CA LYS A 40 -15.64 0.14 -12.45
C LYS A 40 -14.45 -0.42 -13.23
N ILE A 41 -14.38 -1.73 -13.43
CA ILE A 41 -13.38 -2.35 -14.30
C ILE A 41 -13.51 -1.83 -15.74
N ASN A 42 -14.73 -1.71 -16.26
CA ASN A 42 -14.94 -1.17 -17.62
C ASN A 42 -14.51 0.30 -17.75
N GLU A 43 -14.70 1.11 -16.72
CA GLU A 43 -14.17 2.48 -16.64
C GLU A 43 -12.64 2.46 -16.71
N LEU A 44 -11.96 1.66 -15.89
CA LEU A 44 -10.49 1.53 -15.86
C LEU A 44 -9.90 0.93 -17.16
N LEU A 45 -10.63 0.04 -17.84
CA LEU A 45 -10.25 -0.48 -19.16
C LEU A 45 -10.32 0.63 -20.24
N LYS A 46 -11.41 1.42 -20.25
CA LYS A 46 -11.57 2.57 -21.16
C LYS A 46 -10.47 3.61 -20.94
N GLU A 47 -10.07 3.82 -19.69
CA GLU A 47 -9.00 4.71 -19.33
C GLU A 47 -7.58 4.16 -19.58
N ASN A 48 -7.48 2.95 -20.14
CA ASN A 48 -6.21 2.31 -20.43
C ASN A 48 -5.33 2.02 -19.18
N VAL A 49 -5.97 1.88 -18.02
CA VAL A 49 -5.31 1.56 -16.73
C VAL A 49 -5.19 0.05 -16.55
N LEU A 50 -6.26 -0.68 -16.86
CA LEU A 50 -6.31 -2.14 -16.81
C LEU A 50 -6.27 -2.77 -18.20
N ASP A 51 -5.93 -4.06 -18.19
CA ASP A 51 -6.12 -4.96 -19.33
C ASP A 51 -6.57 -6.33 -18.80
N TYR A 52 -6.89 -7.24 -19.71
CA TYR A 52 -7.28 -8.60 -19.35
C TYR A 52 -6.75 -9.64 -20.33
N LYS A 53 -6.54 -10.85 -19.84
CA LYS A 53 -6.30 -12.03 -20.65
C LYS A 53 -7.52 -12.97 -20.54
N LYS A 54 -7.92 -13.56 -21.65
CA LYS A 54 -8.95 -14.62 -21.63
C LYS A 54 -8.34 -15.93 -21.17
N GLU A 55 -8.99 -16.56 -20.21
CA GLU A 55 -8.67 -17.91 -19.73
C GLU A 55 -9.96 -18.75 -19.79
N GLY A 56 -10.12 -19.53 -20.87
CA GLY A 56 -11.37 -20.20 -21.19
C GLY A 56 -12.50 -19.18 -21.42
N LYS A 57 -13.59 -19.30 -20.64
CA LYS A 57 -14.75 -18.40 -20.66
C LYS A 57 -14.59 -17.16 -19.77
N ASN A 58 -13.52 -17.08 -18.97
CA ASN A 58 -13.31 -16.03 -17.99
C ASN A 58 -12.26 -15.01 -18.48
N LYS A 59 -12.30 -13.81 -17.86
CA LYS A 59 -11.28 -12.77 -18.03
C LYS A 59 -10.53 -12.61 -16.72
N ILE A 60 -9.20 -12.69 -16.76
CA ILE A 60 -8.32 -12.35 -15.65
C ILE A 60 -7.75 -10.96 -15.89
N PHE A 61 -7.99 -10.03 -14.95
CA PHE A 61 -7.62 -8.62 -15.06
C PHE A 61 -6.25 -8.36 -14.44
N PHE A 62 -5.54 -7.37 -14.98
CA PHE A 62 -4.25 -6.91 -14.46
C PHE A 62 -4.03 -5.44 -14.80
N ILE A 63 -3.13 -4.80 -14.05
CA ILE A 63 -2.71 -3.41 -14.24
C ILE A 63 -1.75 -3.35 -15.42
N LYS A 64 -1.94 -2.39 -16.32
CA LYS A 64 -1.04 -2.15 -17.46
C LYS A 64 0.26 -1.49 -16.99
N ASN A 65 1.32 -1.66 -17.77
CA ASN A 65 2.58 -0.97 -17.55
C ASN A 65 2.65 0.29 -18.44
N ASN A 66 1.99 1.37 -18.01
CA ASN A 66 2.04 2.68 -18.64
C ASN A 66 1.92 3.80 -17.61
N LEU A 67 2.20 5.04 -18.02
CA LEU A 67 2.20 6.20 -17.12
C LEU A 67 0.87 6.39 -16.39
N LYS A 68 -0.26 6.23 -17.09
CA LYS A 68 -1.59 6.42 -16.49
C LYS A 68 -1.87 5.37 -15.42
N ALA A 69 -1.57 4.10 -15.69
CA ALA A 69 -1.70 3.02 -14.72
C ALA A 69 -0.78 3.24 -13.50
N LYS A 70 0.46 3.72 -13.73
CA LYS A 70 1.39 4.07 -12.65
C LYS A 70 0.82 5.16 -11.74
N ASN A 71 0.19 6.20 -12.30
CA ASN A 71 -0.47 7.25 -11.51
C ASN A 71 -1.64 6.70 -10.67
N TYR A 72 -2.41 5.74 -11.22
CA TYR A 72 -3.46 5.05 -10.43
C TYR A 72 -2.88 4.21 -9.29
N VAL A 73 -1.75 3.55 -9.51
CA VAL A 73 -1.02 2.82 -8.44
C VAL A 73 -0.58 3.78 -7.34
N TYR A 74 0.01 4.91 -7.69
CA TYR A 74 0.41 5.93 -6.70
C TYR A 74 -0.80 6.46 -5.91
N SER A 75 -1.89 6.76 -6.60
CA SER A 75 -3.14 7.20 -5.96
C SER A 75 -3.70 6.14 -5.00
N ALA A 76 -3.61 4.87 -5.38
CA ALA A 76 -4.05 3.75 -4.54
C ALA A 76 -3.18 3.56 -3.30
N GLU A 77 -1.86 3.73 -3.40
CA GLU A 77 -0.95 3.69 -2.25
C GLU A 77 -1.18 4.88 -1.29
N ILE A 78 -1.39 6.09 -1.82
CA ILE A 78 -1.76 7.26 -1.02
C ILE A 78 -3.12 7.03 -0.33
N HIS A 79 -4.09 6.46 -1.03
CA HIS A 79 -5.39 6.09 -0.46
C HIS A 79 -5.23 5.10 0.71
N LYS A 80 -4.37 4.11 0.58
CA LYS A 80 -4.05 3.14 1.62
C LYS A 80 -3.49 3.80 2.88
N LEU A 81 -2.55 4.75 2.73
CA LEU A 81 -2.02 5.55 3.83
C LEU A 81 -3.13 6.38 4.49
N ASN A 82 -3.96 7.07 3.71
CA ASN A 82 -5.06 7.88 4.23
C ASN A 82 -6.10 7.04 5.01
N LYS A 83 -6.37 5.81 4.57
CA LYS A 83 -7.23 4.87 5.33
C LYS A 83 -6.62 4.52 6.68
N LEU A 84 -5.31 4.27 6.74
CA LEU A 84 -4.62 4.02 8.00
C LEU A 84 -4.72 5.22 8.94
N LEU A 85 -4.37 6.42 8.45
CA LEU A 85 -4.38 7.65 9.27
C LEU A 85 -5.78 8.04 9.74
N LYS A 86 -6.82 7.72 8.97
CA LYS A 86 -8.22 7.89 9.42
C LYS A 86 -8.58 6.95 10.56
N LYS A 87 -8.03 5.73 10.57
CA LYS A 87 -8.25 4.72 11.62
C LYS A 87 -7.36 4.97 12.84
N HIS A 88 -6.17 5.52 12.63
CA HIS A 88 -5.11 5.77 13.61
C HIS A 88 -4.57 7.19 13.48
N PRO A 89 -5.34 8.23 13.90
CA PRO A 89 -4.93 9.63 13.74
C PRO A 89 -3.61 9.97 14.44
N GLU A 90 -3.30 9.29 15.53
CA GLU A 90 -2.06 9.43 16.30
C GLU A 90 -0.80 9.16 15.48
N LEU A 91 -0.89 8.30 14.46
CA LEU A 91 0.23 8.02 13.57
C LEU A 91 0.63 9.20 12.69
N SER A 92 -0.28 10.16 12.44
CA SER A 92 0.04 11.35 11.65
C SER A 92 1.18 12.14 12.26
N ILE A 93 1.13 12.39 13.57
CA ILE A 93 2.17 13.14 14.30
C ILE A 93 3.50 12.41 14.24
N ILE A 94 3.47 11.09 14.52
CA ILE A 94 4.67 10.23 14.49
C ILE A 94 5.32 10.24 13.08
N PHE A 95 4.50 10.09 12.03
CA PHE A 95 5.02 10.06 10.66
C PHE A 95 5.55 11.42 10.21
N GLU A 96 4.93 12.53 10.64
CA GLU A 96 5.45 13.87 10.36
C GLU A 96 6.80 14.10 11.03
N ASP A 97 6.96 13.67 12.28
CA ASP A 97 8.23 13.80 13.00
C ASP A 97 9.32 12.91 12.38
N ILE A 98 9.00 11.70 11.96
CA ILE A 98 9.93 10.86 11.20
C ILE A 98 10.30 11.57 9.89
N LYS A 99 9.35 12.12 9.13
CA LYS A 99 9.61 12.82 7.86
C LYS A 99 10.47 14.07 8.00
N LYS A 100 10.37 14.81 9.12
CA LYS A 100 11.23 15.97 9.40
C LYS A 100 12.69 15.56 9.61
N ASN A 101 12.91 14.43 10.29
CA ASN A 101 14.25 13.93 10.60
C ASN A 101 14.93 13.21 9.42
N PHE A 102 14.15 12.69 8.46
CA PHE A 102 14.60 11.88 7.32
C PHE A 102 14.04 12.45 6.03
N GLN A 103 14.82 13.28 5.35
CA GLN A 103 14.32 14.04 4.20
C GLN A 103 14.50 13.35 2.84
N LYS A 104 15.39 12.36 2.75
CA LYS A 104 15.75 11.70 1.49
C LYS A 104 15.45 10.22 1.46
N GLU A 105 15.28 9.60 2.61
CA GLU A 105 15.12 8.16 2.75
C GLU A 105 13.71 7.71 2.36
N MET A 106 13.59 6.55 1.73
CA MET A 106 12.31 5.85 1.59
C MET A 106 11.86 5.36 2.96
N ILE A 107 10.60 5.63 3.31
CA ILE A 107 10.00 5.31 4.61
C ILE A 107 8.77 4.45 4.40
N VAL A 108 8.77 3.25 4.95
CA VAL A 108 7.69 2.27 4.78
C VAL A 108 7.24 1.73 6.12
N LEU A 109 5.96 1.81 6.43
CA LEU A 109 5.33 1.08 7.53
C LEU A 109 5.08 -0.36 7.10
N PHE A 110 5.41 -1.31 7.96
CA PHE A 110 5.15 -2.74 7.75
C PHE A 110 4.60 -3.39 9.04
N GLY A 111 4.65 -4.71 9.15
CA GLY A 111 4.22 -5.41 10.36
C GLY A 111 2.70 -5.37 10.59
N SER A 112 2.29 -5.35 11.86
CA SER A 112 0.90 -5.50 12.29
C SER A 112 0.00 -4.35 11.82
N TYR A 113 0.48 -3.11 11.87
CA TYR A 113 -0.27 -1.94 11.40
C TYR A 113 -0.55 -1.99 9.89
N ALA A 114 0.44 -2.37 9.09
CA ALA A 114 0.27 -2.51 7.64
C ALA A 114 -0.66 -3.69 7.28
N LYS A 115 -0.68 -4.74 8.09
CA LYS A 115 -1.60 -5.89 7.96
C LYS A 115 -3.02 -5.60 8.47
N GLY A 116 -3.20 -4.54 9.27
CA GLY A 116 -4.48 -4.17 9.88
C GLY A 116 -4.91 -5.06 11.05
N ASN A 117 -3.98 -5.82 11.63
CA ASN A 117 -4.22 -6.73 12.76
C ASN A 117 -3.45 -6.33 14.04
N GLN A 118 -3.06 -5.04 14.15
CA GLN A 118 -2.39 -4.48 15.31
C GLN A 118 -3.26 -4.60 16.57
N LYS A 119 -2.60 -4.86 17.70
CA LYS A 119 -3.17 -4.83 19.06
C LYS A 119 -2.79 -3.51 19.73
N GLN A 120 -3.35 -3.24 20.92
CA GLN A 120 -3.09 -2.01 21.67
C GLN A 120 -1.61 -1.80 22.01
N ASP A 121 -0.87 -2.89 22.23
CA ASP A 121 0.56 -2.85 22.59
C ASP A 121 1.48 -3.21 21.41
N SER A 122 0.95 -3.19 20.19
CA SER A 122 1.75 -3.48 19.00
C SER A 122 2.76 -2.37 18.73
N ASP A 123 3.99 -2.77 18.39
CA ASP A 123 5.01 -1.85 17.88
C ASP A 123 4.63 -1.27 16.51
N ILE A 124 5.13 -0.08 16.24
CA ILE A 124 5.03 0.59 14.94
C ILE A 124 6.29 0.25 14.15
N ASP A 125 6.19 -0.74 13.26
CA ASP A 125 7.31 -1.25 12.49
C ASP A 125 7.59 -0.36 11.27
N ILE A 126 8.74 0.34 11.27
CA ILE A 126 9.17 1.23 10.19
C ILE A 126 10.42 0.67 9.52
N TYR A 127 10.42 0.64 8.20
CA TYR A 127 11.59 0.40 7.39
C TYR A 127 12.09 1.71 6.79
N LEU A 128 13.40 1.95 6.91
CA LEU A 128 14.12 3.07 6.30
C LEU A 128 15.16 2.55 5.33
N GLU A 129 15.10 2.98 4.09
CA GLU A 129 16.17 2.71 3.15
C GLU A 129 17.34 3.66 3.37
N THR A 130 18.32 3.21 4.13
CA THR A 130 19.56 3.95 4.39
C THR A 130 20.67 3.00 4.86
N ASN A 131 21.92 3.40 4.64
CA ASN A 131 23.09 2.71 5.19
C ASN A 131 23.59 3.30 6.51
N ASN A 132 22.95 4.37 7.02
CA ASN A 132 23.38 5.10 8.20
C ASN A 132 22.73 4.54 9.48
N ASN A 133 23.44 3.66 10.18
CA ASN A 133 22.96 3.05 11.44
C ASN A 133 22.78 4.05 12.59
N LYS A 134 23.44 5.22 12.57
CA LYS A 134 23.32 6.24 13.63
C LYS A 134 21.90 6.85 13.67
N LEU A 135 21.13 6.66 12.60
CA LEU A 135 19.75 7.15 12.52
C LEU A 135 18.76 6.36 13.40
N LYS A 136 19.10 5.12 13.79
CA LYS A 136 18.22 4.32 14.67
C LYS A 136 17.98 4.98 16.03
N ASP A 137 19.02 5.57 16.60
CA ASP A 137 18.93 6.15 17.95
C ASP A 137 18.09 7.40 17.94
N LYS A 138 18.23 8.26 16.93
CA LYS A 138 17.40 9.46 16.74
C LYS A 138 15.90 9.16 16.63
N ILE A 139 15.53 8.01 16.05
CA ILE A 139 14.11 7.68 15.84
C ILE A 139 13.48 7.12 17.12
N LYS A 140 14.23 6.38 17.94
CA LYS A 140 13.73 5.91 19.22
C LYS A 140 13.37 7.05 20.19
N GLU A 141 13.99 8.21 20.02
CA GLU A 141 13.67 9.43 20.77
C GLU A 141 12.29 10.01 20.38
N ILE A 142 11.81 9.73 19.16
CA ILE A 142 10.51 10.24 18.67
C ILE A 142 9.36 9.54 19.38
N ASN A 143 9.42 8.20 19.48
CA ASN A 143 8.36 7.42 20.12
C ASN A 143 8.89 6.04 20.55
N SER A 144 8.62 5.65 21.80
CA SER A 144 9.08 4.38 22.38
C SER A 144 8.49 3.13 21.72
N LYS A 145 7.34 3.26 21.05
CA LYS A 145 6.70 2.16 20.30
C LYS A 145 7.29 1.95 18.89
N LEU A 146 8.25 2.77 18.47
CA LEU A 146 8.86 2.63 17.14
C LEU A 146 9.87 1.48 17.10
N SER A 147 9.63 0.52 16.22
CA SER A 147 10.53 -0.57 15.85
C SER A 147 11.12 -0.29 14.47
N ILE A 148 12.44 -0.03 14.39
CA ILE A 148 13.08 0.45 13.16
C ILE A 148 13.97 -0.62 12.56
N LYS A 149 13.75 -0.89 11.27
CA LYS A 149 14.64 -1.68 10.42
C LYS A 149 15.29 -0.78 9.37
N ILE A 150 16.59 -0.86 9.25
CA ILE A 150 17.41 -0.06 8.32
C ILE A 150 18.14 -1.00 7.38
N GLY A 151 18.27 -0.62 6.12
CA GLY A 151 19.03 -1.38 5.12
C GLY A 151 18.79 -0.89 3.71
N LYS A 152 19.45 -1.51 2.73
CA LYS A 152 19.15 -1.35 1.31
C LYS A 152 17.89 -2.11 0.94
N PHE A 153 17.10 -1.57 0.02
CA PHE A 153 15.90 -2.22 -0.52
C PHE A 153 16.30 -3.36 -1.48
N ASP A 154 16.72 -4.49 -0.90
CA ASP A 154 17.09 -5.69 -1.66
C ASP A 154 15.89 -6.66 -1.74
N THR A 155 15.30 -6.78 -2.92
CA THR A 155 14.14 -7.65 -3.19
C THR A 155 14.41 -9.15 -2.99
N LYS A 156 15.66 -9.56 -2.84
CA LYS A 156 16.05 -10.94 -2.48
C LYS A 156 15.91 -11.21 -0.98
N SER A 157 16.02 -10.18 -0.15
CA SER A 157 15.90 -10.27 1.31
C SER A 157 14.51 -10.75 1.74
N LEU A 158 14.45 -11.63 2.75
CA LEU A 158 13.18 -12.11 3.33
C LEU A 158 12.38 -10.97 3.93
N LEU A 159 13.05 -10.03 4.61
CA LEU A 159 12.41 -8.84 5.19
C LEU A 159 11.74 -7.98 4.09
N ILE A 160 12.46 -7.70 3.01
CA ILE A 160 11.91 -6.86 1.93
C ILE A 160 10.75 -7.57 1.22
N LYS A 161 10.83 -8.88 1.02
CA LYS A 161 9.69 -9.65 0.48
C LYS A 161 8.44 -9.56 1.37
N GLU A 162 8.63 -9.59 2.69
CA GLU A 162 7.51 -9.40 3.62
C GLU A 162 6.96 -7.97 3.54
N ILE A 163 7.83 -6.97 3.48
CA ILE A 163 7.45 -5.56 3.32
C ILE A 163 6.67 -5.37 2.03
N ILE A 164 7.17 -5.84 0.89
CA ILE A 164 6.47 -5.76 -0.41
C ILE A 164 5.06 -6.35 -0.32
N LYS A 165 4.91 -7.47 0.39
CA LYS A 165 3.62 -8.14 0.54
C LYS A 165 2.60 -7.34 1.36
N ASN A 166 3.06 -6.66 2.43
CA ASN A 166 2.20 -5.92 3.35
C ASN A 166 2.91 -4.65 3.82
N HIS A 167 2.68 -3.55 3.11
CA HIS A 167 3.31 -2.26 3.36
C HIS A 167 2.32 -1.10 3.32
N ILE A 168 2.72 0.02 3.89
CA ILE A 168 2.12 1.34 3.65
C ILE A 168 3.28 2.32 3.46
N ILE A 169 3.35 2.93 2.30
CA ILE A 169 4.44 3.85 1.95
C ILE A 169 4.14 5.22 2.56
N ILE A 170 5.07 5.72 3.37
CA ILE A 170 4.98 7.05 3.99
C ILE A 170 5.74 8.08 3.14
N ARG A 171 6.87 7.68 2.55
CA ARG A 171 7.70 8.49 1.62
C ARG A 171 8.46 7.58 0.65
N GLY A 172 8.81 8.11 -0.52
CA GLY A 172 9.57 7.39 -1.54
C GLY A 172 8.70 6.47 -2.37
N LEU A 173 7.48 6.94 -2.71
CA LEU A 173 6.51 6.17 -3.49
C LEU A 173 7.03 5.84 -4.90
N GLU A 174 7.89 6.69 -5.46
CA GLU A 174 8.48 6.48 -6.78
C GLU A 174 9.64 5.48 -6.77
N ASP A 175 10.23 5.27 -5.59
CA ASP A 175 11.40 4.40 -5.38
C ASP A 175 11.00 2.98 -4.93
N PHE A 176 9.74 2.77 -4.50
CA PHE A 176 9.19 1.50 -4.04
C PHE A 176 8.63 0.72 -5.24
#